data_cf276b2a7770cd6f30a7d9ef596b7e81
#
_entry.id   cf276b2a7770cd6f30a7d9ef596b7e81
#
_cell.length_a   1.000
_cell.length_b   1.000
_cell.length_c   1.000
_cell.angle_alpha   90.00
_cell.angle_beta   90.00
_cell.angle_gamma   90.00
#
_symmetry.space_group_name_H-M   'P 1'
#
loop_
_entity.id
_entity.type
_entity.pdbx_description
1 polymer ?
#
loop_
_entity_poly.entity_id
_entity_poly.type
_entity_poly.pdbx_seq_one_letter_code
_entity_poly.pdbx_strand_id
1 'polypeptide(L)'
;MADSLFDLELPDDGDRVSLIGAPAEEPSSRASASRTYSARSASRAPLAVRMRPRTIDEVLGQEHLLTPGAPLRVLAGENAGPAGPSSVILYGPPGTGKTTLAHVIARAPGRKFVELSAITAGVKDVRAVMDQALLDRDMYGTTTVLFLDEIHRFTKAQQDALLPGVENRWVILVAATTENPSFSIISPLLSRSLLLRVHSLEQSDIEQLIDRALADPRGFDGAAVIDEDARAHLAAVSGGDARRSLTSLEAAAAIAFSEAEQASAEPAASAEDSADSVNSTDPANSANQAGEAGEKDPEPTAPVRITLAHATEAVDRAAIRYDRSGDQHYDVVSAFIKSMRGSDADAAVHYLARMLEGGEDPRFVARRIMILASEDIGLADPQALQVATAAAQSVALVGMPEARIILSQAVIYCALAPKSNAAYNAINRAIADVRAGAAGQVPVHLRDGHYAGAKQFGHGVGYVYAHDEPGHVAAQQYLPDTLRGTVYYEPTQHGFERTLTERRERIRRILDAAPVQDTTR
;
A
#
# COMPACT_ATOMS: atom_id res chain seq x y z
N MET A 1 -10.46 -15.39 -51.71
CA MET A 1 -11.82 -15.56 -51.13
C MET A 1 -11.61 -16.20 -49.77
N ALA A 2 -11.53 -15.41 -48.78
CA ALA A 2 -11.74 -15.76 -47.37
C ALA A 2 -12.07 -14.48 -46.67
N ASP A 3 -13.34 -14.32 -46.33
CA ASP A 3 -13.91 -13.11 -45.74
C ASP A 3 -13.46 -12.96 -44.29
N SER A 4 -13.05 -11.75 -44.01
CA SER A 4 -12.78 -11.21 -42.69
C SER A 4 -14.10 -11.05 -41.92
N LEU A 5 -14.15 -11.61 -40.73
CA LEU A 5 -15.26 -11.49 -39.79
C LEU A 5 -14.70 -10.91 -38.50
N PHE A 6 -14.57 -9.57 -38.43
CA PHE A 6 -14.46 -8.77 -37.18
C PHE A 6 -14.28 -7.29 -37.51
N ASP A 7 -15.32 -6.67 -38.10
CA ASP A 7 -15.55 -5.23 -38.02
C ASP A 7 -16.59 -4.98 -36.91
N LEU A 8 -16.15 -4.59 -35.75
CA LEU A 8 -16.96 -3.97 -34.72
C LEU A 8 -16.42 -2.55 -34.54
N GLU A 9 -17.14 -1.61 -35.13
CA GLU A 9 -16.99 -0.18 -34.90
C GLU A 9 -17.23 0.13 -33.42
N LEU A 10 -16.22 0.70 -32.78
CA LEU A 10 -16.34 1.36 -31.48
C LEU A 10 -16.71 2.82 -31.70
N PRO A 11 -17.66 3.39 -30.93
CA PRO A 11 -17.98 4.80 -31.05
C PRO A 11 -16.83 5.67 -30.52
N ASP A 12 -16.54 6.67 -31.29
CA ASP A 12 -15.64 7.78 -31.06
C ASP A 12 -16.17 8.64 -29.89
N ASP A 13 -15.52 8.57 -28.73
CA ASP A 13 -15.72 9.53 -27.64
C ASP A 13 -14.42 10.33 -27.49
N GLY A 14 -14.43 11.43 -28.22
CA GLY A 14 -13.40 12.45 -28.19
C GLY A 14 -13.34 13.19 -26.87
N ASP A 15 -12.12 13.57 -26.56
CA ASP A 15 -11.70 14.71 -25.75
C ASP A 15 -12.26 14.90 -24.33
N ARG A 16 -11.40 14.67 -23.36
CA ARG A 16 -11.22 15.64 -22.27
C ARG A 16 -9.83 15.60 -21.64
N VAL A 17 -8.90 16.21 -22.32
CA VAL A 17 -7.72 16.77 -21.68
C VAL A 17 -8.18 18.03 -20.94
N SER A 18 -8.23 17.99 -19.61
CA SER A 18 -8.55 19.16 -18.80
C SER A 18 -7.30 20.04 -18.68
N LEU A 19 -7.23 21.04 -19.54
CA LEU A 19 -6.34 22.19 -19.42
C LEU A 19 -6.89 23.11 -18.31
N ILE A 20 -6.28 23.14 -17.16
CA ILE A 20 -6.50 24.19 -16.15
C ILE A 20 -5.32 25.17 -16.23
N GLY A 21 -5.55 26.25 -16.93
CA GLY A 21 -4.72 27.44 -16.92
C GLY A 21 -5.57 28.65 -17.24
N ALA A 22 -6.03 29.39 -16.21
CA ALA A 22 -6.46 30.76 -16.32
C ALA A 22 -6.18 31.53 -15.03
N PRO A 23 -5.81 32.82 -15.09
CA PRO A 23 -5.32 33.58 -13.94
C PRO A 23 -6.45 33.96 -13.00
N ALA A 24 -6.12 33.99 -11.71
CA ALA A 24 -7.00 34.41 -10.64
C ALA A 24 -7.27 35.92 -10.74
N GLU A 25 -8.52 36.29 -10.94
CA GLU A 25 -9.04 37.62 -10.57
C GLU A 25 -9.37 37.60 -9.07
N GLU A 26 -8.88 38.60 -8.35
CA GLU A 26 -9.26 38.86 -6.97
C GLU A 26 -10.72 39.34 -6.91
N PRO A 27 -11.56 38.77 -6.05
CA PRO A 27 -12.80 39.42 -5.68
C PRO A 27 -12.62 40.23 -4.40
N SER A 28 -12.68 41.54 -4.55
CA SER A 28 -12.96 42.48 -3.49
C SER A 28 -14.38 42.26 -2.97
N SER A 29 -14.52 42.60 -1.66
CA SER A 29 -15.74 42.82 -0.90
C SER A 29 -16.31 41.65 -0.08
N ARG A 30 -16.25 41.90 1.21
CA ARG A 30 -16.91 41.18 2.29
C ARG A 30 -18.42 41.04 2.01
N ALA A 31 -18.86 39.78 1.94
CA ALA A 31 -20.25 39.43 2.23
C ALA A 31 -20.21 38.21 3.15
N SER A 32 -20.51 38.41 4.42
CA SER A 32 -20.78 37.39 5.42
C SER A 32 -22.02 36.61 4.96
N ALA A 33 -21.83 35.43 4.37
CA ALA A 33 -22.90 34.50 4.12
C ALA A 33 -22.83 33.40 5.17
N SER A 34 -23.75 33.44 6.13
CA SER A 34 -24.09 32.30 6.98
C SER A 34 -24.45 31.11 6.09
N ARG A 35 -23.53 30.15 6.00
CA ARG A 35 -23.75 28.90 5.22
C ARG A 35 -24.30 27.84 6.14
N THR A 36 -25.58 27.64 6.11
CA THR A 36 -26.23 26.41 6.56
C THR A 36 -25.53 25.24 5.84
N TYR A 37 -24.92 24.35 6.61
CA TYR A 37 -24.31 23.11 6.15
C TYR A 37 -25.46 22.14 5.79
N SER A 38 -26.17 22.42 4.69
CA SER A 38 -27.28 21.60 4.22
C SER A 38 -26.74 20.45 3.38
N ALA A 39 -27.55 19.40 3.22
CA ALA A 39 -27.29 18.20 2.43
C ALA A 39 -26.86 18.45 0.96
N ARG A 40 -26.74 19.71 0.52
CA ARG A 40 -26.19 20.10 -0.79
C ARG A 40 -24.66 19.98 -0.89
N SER A 41 -23.96 19.67 0.20
CA SER A 41 -22.50 19.54 0.17
C SER A 41 -22.00 18.14 -0.25
N ALA A 42 -22.88 17.22 -0.60
CA ALA A 42 -22.54 15.86 -1.07
C ALA A 42 -21.74 15.83 -2.40
N SER A 43 -21.62 16.94 -3.11
CA SER A 43 -20.82 17.05 -4.35
C SER A 43 -19.40 17.57 -4.12
N ARG A 44 -18.96 17.79 -2.87
CA ARG A 44 -17.61 18.27 -2.57
C ARG A 44 -16.64 17.11 -2.36
N ALA A 45 -15.38 17.34 -2.74
CA ALA A 45 -14.30 16.39 -2.52
C ALA A 45 -14.24 15.94 -1.04
N PRO A 46 -13.84 14.68 -0.74
CA PRO A 46 -13.70 14.18 0.62
C PRO A 46 -12.84 15.09 1.49
N LEU A 47 -13.11 15.13 2.79
CA LEU A 47 -12.40 15.98 3.76
C LEU A 47 -10.88 15.77 3.68
N ALA A 48 -10.42 14.51 3.56
CA ALA A 48 -9.01 14.16 3.42
C ALA A 48 -8.36 14.78 2.16
N VAL A 49 -9.12 15.08 1.11
CA VAL A 49 -8.61 15.74 -0.09
C VAL A 49 -8.63 17.26 0.09
N ARG A 50 -9.68 17.81 0.69
CA ARG A 50 -9.83 19.25 0.94
C ARG A 50 -8.78 19.78 1.93
N MET A 51 -8.44 18.96 2.93
CA MET A 51 -7.47 19.29 4.00
C MET A 51 -6.01 19.01 3.62
N ARG A 52 -5.72 18.63 2.37
CA ARG A 52 -4.32 18.46 1.93
C ARG A 52 -3.53 19.75 2.15
N PRO A 53 -2.35 19.67 2.78
CA PRO A 53 -1.41 20.78 2.91
C PRO A 53 -1.15 21.50 1.58
N ARG A 54 -1.17 22.81 1.61
CA ARG A 54 -0.87 23.66 0.45
C ARG A 54 0.55 24.17 0.44
N THR A 55 1.14 24.26 1.62
CA THR A 55 2.52 24.69 1.84
C THR A 55 3.26 23.64 2.65
N ILE A 56 4.59 23.72 2.66
CA ILE A 56 5.43 22.82 3.43
C ILE A 56 5.21 22.98 4.95
N ASP A 57 4.85 24.18 5.39
CA ASP A 57 4.62 24.50 6.81
C ASP A 57 3.27 23.98 7.33
N GLU A 58 2.36 23.62 6.44
CA GLU A 58 1.11 22.96 6.82
C GLU A 58 1.29 21.45 7.07
N VAL A 59 2.44 20.86 6.70
CA VAL A 59 2.70 19.43 6.88
C VAL A 59 2.97 19.13 8.35
N LEU A 60 2.30 18.12 8.92
CA LEU A 60 2.43 17.68 10.31
C LEU A 60 3.27 16.39 10.40
N GLY A 61 3.95 16.21 11.52
CA GLY A 61 4.57 14.95 11.94
C GLY A 61 5.78 14.49 11.13
N GLN A 62 6.40 15.38 10.33
CA GLN A 62 7.57 15.05 9.52
C GLN A 62 8.73 16.03 9.77
N GLU A 63 8.91 16.48 11.01
CA GLU A 63 9.87 17.52 11.40
C GLU A 63 11.29 17.19 10.95
N HIS A 64 11.68 15.91 11.01
CA HIS A 64 12.99 15.42 10.58
C HIS A 64 13.27 15.65 9.07
N LEU A 65 12.22 15.77 8.24
CA LEU A 65 12.31 16.07 6.82
C LEU A 65 12.09 17.56 6.50
N LEU A 66 11.62 18.34 7.48
CA LEU A 66 11.15 19.71 7.30
C LEU A 66 12.05 20.77 7.97
N THR A 67 13.21 20.38 8.50
CA THR A 67 14.18 21.32 9.04
C THR A 67 14.66 22.32 7.99
N PRO A 68 15.01 23.56 8.36
CA PRO A 68 15.56 24.53 7.41
C PRO A 68 16.76 23.97 6.64
N GLY A 69 16.71 24.08 5.30
CA GLY A 69 17.72 23.49 4.41
C GLY A 69 17.58 22.00 4.12
N ALA A 70 16.57 21.34 4.68
CA ALA A 70 16.29 19.93 4.35
C ALA A 70 15.90 19.76 2.87
N PRO A 71 16.22 18.59 2.26
CA PRO A 71 15.96 18.35 0.84
C PRO A 71 14.52 18.60 0.40
N LEU A 72 13.52 18.32 1.26
CA LEU A 72 12.11 18.58 0.93
C LEU A 72 11.78 20.07 0.87
N ARG A 73 12.35 20.91 1.74
CA ARG A 73 12.17 22.38 1.67
C ARG A 73 12.82 22.96 0.42
N VAL A 74 14.01 22.48 0.08
CA VAL A 74 14.68 22.85 -1.19
C VAL A 74 13.82 22.43 -2.39
N LEU A 75 13.28 21.23 -2.36
CA LEU A 75 12.35 20.75 -3.39
C LEU A 75 11.04 21.54 -3.43
N ALA A 76 10.55 22.04 -2.30
CA ALA A 76 9.36 22.90 -2.23
C ALA A 76 9.59 24.35 -2.67
N GLY A 77 10.82 24.71 -3.07
CA GLY A 77 11.15 26.03 -3.60
C GLY A 77 11.94 26.95 -2.70
N GLU A 78 12.35 26.50 -1.51
CA GLU A 78 13.25 27.26 -0.64
C GLU A 78 14.68 27.11 -1.17
N ASN A 79 15.24 28.19 -1.73
CA ASN A 79 16.66 28.33 -2.10
C ASN A 79 17.30 27.08 -2.76
N ALA A 80 16.77 26.67 -3.91
CA ALA A 80 17.44 25.69 -4.74
C ALA A 80 18.76 26.30 -5.24
N GLY A 81 19.87 25.91 -4.61
CA GLY A 81 21.22 26.32 -5.04
C GLY A 81 21.49 25.88 -6.49
N PRO A 82 22.68 26.20 -7.03
CA PRO A 82 23.02 25.95 -8.45
C PRO A 82 22.94 24.47 -8.86
N ALA A 83 22.85 23.54 -7.91
CA ALA A 83 22.70 22.10 -8.19
C ALA A 83 21.30 21.70 -8.68
N GLY A 84 20.28 22.56 -8.50
CA GLY A 84 18.90 22.28 -8.84
C GLY A 84 18.25 21.18 -7.99
N PRO A 85 16.93 20.98 -8.13
CA PRO A 85 16.20 19.97 -7.35
C PRO A 85 16.55 18.56 -7.79
N SER A 86 16.72 17.65 -6.83
CA SER A 86 16.97 16.23 -7.05
C SER A 86 15.67 15.43 -7.01
N SER A 87 15.62 14.31 -7.74
CA SER A 87 14.52 13.35 -7.62
C SER A 87 14.48 12.73 -6.22
N VAL A 88 13.29 12.33 -5.76
CA VAL A 88 13.07 11.80 -4.42
C VAL A 88 12.21 10.55 -4.44
N ILE A 89 12.53 9.61 -3.57
CA ILE A 89 11.73 8.40 -3.29
C ILE A 89 11.26 8.50 -1.85
N LEU A 90 9.94 8.68 -1.68
CA LEU A 90 9.26 8.72 -0.40
C LEU A 90 8.80 7.31 -0.02
N TYR A 91 9.28 6.79 1.10
CA TYR A 91 8.84 5.46 1.55
C TYR A 91 8.39 5.48 3.01
N GLY A 92 7.37 4.70 3.33
CA GLY A 92 6.81 4.63 4.67
C GLY A 92 5.34 4.15 4.67
N PRO A 93 4.71 4.03 5.85
CA PRO A 93 3.35 3.52 6.01
C PRO A 93 2.32 4.29 5.17
N PRO A 94 1.14 3.69 4.89
CA PRO A 94 0.04 4.39 4.22
C PRO A 94 -0.45 5.57 5.05
N GLY A 95 -1.11 6.55 4.41
CA GLY A 95 -1.73 7.70 5.08
C GLY A 95 -0.78 8.74 5.70
N THR A 96 0.54 8.56 5.60
CA THR A 96 1.57 9.45 6.19
C THR A 96 1.88 10.71 5.38
N GLY A 97 1.14 10.96 4.29
CA GLY A 97 1.27 12.20 3.51
C GLY A 97 2.22 12.14 2.31
N LYS A 98 2.67 10.97 1.83
CA LYS A 98 3.57 10.84 0.66
C LYS A 98 3.03 11.57 -0.58
N THR A 99 1.80 11.30 -0.97
CA THR A 99 1.11 11.99 -2.08
C THR A 99 0.96 13.48 -1.82
N THR A 100 0.70 13.87 -0.57
CA THR A 100 0.59 15.28 -0.15
C THR A 100 1.91 16.02 -0.33
N LEU A 101 3.03 15.43 0.09
CA LEU A 101 4.36 15.98 -0.11
C LEU A 101 4.68 16.20 -1.60
N ALA A 102 4.29 15.27 -2.47
CA ALA A 102 4.43 15.42 -3.92
C ALA A 102 3.66 16.63 -4.46
N HIS A 103 2.42 16.83 -4.00
CA HIS A 103 1.62 18.01 -4.38
C HIS A 103 2.22 19.31 -3.87
N VAL A 104 2.77 19.34 -2.64
CA VAL A 104 3.45 20.53 -2.10
C VAL A 104 4.68 20.87 -2.94
N ILE A 105 5.50 19.87 -3.27
CA ILE A 105 6.68 20.04 -4.16
C ILE A 105 6.28 20.61 -5.51
N ALA A 106 5.17 20.15 -6.07
CA ALA A 106 4.71 20.56 -7.40
C ALA A 106 4.17 22.00 -7.45
N ARG A 107 3.77 22.58 -6.31
CA ARG A 107 3.24 23.94 -6.22
C ARG A 107 4.31 25.05 -6.31
N ALA A 108 5.58 24.68 -6.27
CA ALA A 108 6.64 25.67 -6.46
C ALA A 108 6.54 26.33 -7.87
N PRO A 109 6.84 27.62 -7.99
CA PRO A 109 6.72 28.34 -9.24
C PRO A 109 7.47 27.70 -10.40
N GLY A 110 6.90 27.75 -11.62
CA GLY A 110 7.52 27.20 -12.84
C GLY A 110 7.48 25.68 -12.93
N ARG A 111 6.61 25.01 -12.16
CA ARG A 111 6.46 23.55 -12.18
C ARG A 111 5.10 23.10 -12.70
N LYS A 112 5.11 21.97 -13.42
CA LYS A 112 3.92 21.27 -13.90
C LYS A 112 3.84 19.94 -13.19
N PHE A 113 2.68 19.61 -12.60
CA PHE A 113 2.44 18.33 -11.95
C PHE A 113 1.86 17.32 -12.94
N VAL A 114 2.48 16.15 -12.99
CA VAL A 114 1.99 15.00 -13.76
C VAL A 114 1.97 13.80 -12.84
N GLU A 115 0.83 13.15 -12.73
CA GLU A 115 0.67 11.94 -11.92
C GLU A 115 0.50 10.73 -12.84
N LEU A 116 1.27 9.68 -12.59
CA LEU A 116 1.10 8.37 -13.22
C LEU A 116 0.80 7.33 -12.14
N SER A 117 -0.26 6.56 -12.38
CA SER A 117 -0.56 5.40 -11.53
C SER A 117 0.24 4.19 -11.98
N ALA A 118 1.01 3.60 -11.08
CA ALA A 118 1.77 2.38 -11.37
C ALA A 118 0.89 1.17 -11.73
N ILE A 119 -0.40 1.23 -11.47
CA ILE A 119 -1.35 0.16 -11.79
C ILE A 119 -1.76 0.18 -13.26
N THR A 120 -1.91 1.37 -13.85
CA THR A 120 -2.48 1.53 -15.20
C THR A 120 -1.45 1.97 -16.24
N ALA A 121 -0.39 2.66 -15.84
CA ALA A 121 0.59 3.23 -16.76
C ALA A 121 1.54 2.17 -17.35
N GLY A 122 1.67 2.15 -18.67
CA GLY A 122 2.63 1.32 -19.42
C GLY A 122 3.93 2.06 -19.74
N VAL A 123 4.89 1.36 -20.33
CA VAL A 123 6.17 1.96 -20.82
C VAL A 123 5.91 3.10 -21.82
N LYS A 124 4.84 3.00 -22.63
CA LYS A 124 4.46 4.04 -23.60
C LYS A 124 4.05 5.33 -22.89
N ASP A 125 3.28 5.22 -21.81
CA ASP A 125 2.80 6.39 -21.05
C ASP A 125 3.97 7.10 -20.38
N VAL A 126 4.90 6.33 -19.78
CA VAL A 126 6.13 6.89 -19.21
C VAL A 126 6.93 7.66 -20.26
N ARG A 127 7.13 7.08 -21.45
CA ARG A 127 7.86 7.76 -22.54
C ARG A 127 7.16 9.02 -23.01
N ALA A 128 5.84 8.98 -23.20
CA ALA A 128 5.06 10.15 -23.60
C ALA A 128 5.21 11.31 -22.59
N VAL A 129 5.22 11.01 -21.29
CA VAL A 129 5.47 12.03 -20.26
C VAL A 129 6.89 12.58 -20.35
N MET A 130 7.91 11.73 -20.61
CA MET A 130 9.29 12.18 -20.78
C MET A 130 9.46 13.10 -21.98
N ASP A 131 8.87 12.75 -23.13
CA ASP A 131 8.91 13.54 -24.36
C ASP A 131 8.21 14.89 -24.15
N GLN A 132 7.05 14.89 -23.49
CA GLN A 132 6.33 16.12 -23.18
C GLN A 132 7.08 16.99 -22.17
N ALA A 133 7.71 16.41 -21.15
CA ALA A 133 8.50 17.14 -20.17
C ALA A 133 9.71 17.82 -20.81
N LEU A 134 10.35 17.17 -21.79
CA LEU A 134 11.44 17.76 -22.57
C LEU A 134 10.97 18.96 -23.37
N LEU A 135 9.81 18.84 -24.05
CA LEU A 135 9.19 19.95 -24.82
C LEU A 135 8.80 21.12 -23.91
N ASP A 136 8.15 20.84 -22.77
CA ASP A 136 7.72 21.86 -21.81
C ASP A 136 8.93 22.65 -21.25
N ARG A 137 10.02 21.94 -20.97
CA ARG A 137 11.27 22.56 -20.51
C ARG A 137 11.91 23.45 -21.59
N ASP A 138 12.03 22.92 -22.80
CA ASP A 138 12.77 23.61 -23.90
C ASP A 138 11.97 24.79 -24.45
N MET A 139 10.63 24.71 -24.47
CA MET A 139 9.78 25.78 -25.02
C MET A 139 9.33 26.81 -23.96
N TYR A 140 9.10 26.38 -22.73
CA TYR A 140 8.47 27.23 -21.69
C TYR A 140 9.31 27.38 -20.42
N GLY A 141 10.47 26.72 -20.33
CA GLY A 141 11.29 26.70 -19.10
C GLY A 141 10.59 26.03 -17.93
N THR A 142 9.53 25.26 -18.17
CA THR A 142 8.73 24.62 -17.13
C THR A 142 9.32 23.28 -16.72
N THR A 143 9.52 23.07 -15.44
CA THR A 143 10.02 21.80 -14.89
C THR A 143 8.85 20.87 -14.56
N THR A 144 8.81 19.68 -15.13
CA THR A 144 7.79 18.68 -14.82
C THR A 144 8.13 17.95 -13.53
N VAL A 145 7.21 17.97 -12.56
CA VAL A 145 7.23 17.09 -11.38
C VAL A 145 6.40 15.87 -11.72
N LEU A 146 7.08 14.74 -11.92
CA LEU A 146 6.42 13.46 -12.16
C LEU A 146 6.22 12.73 -10.86
N PHE A 147 4.97 12.57 -10.45
CA PHE A 147 4.59 11.77 -9.29
C PHE A 147 4.22 10.35 -9.71
N LEU A 148 4.84 9.37 -9.06
CA LEU A 148 4.55 7.95 -9.23
C LEU A 148 4.11 7.38 -7.88
N ASP A 149 2.83 7.07 -7.76
CA ASP A 149 2.34 6.34 -6.58
C ASP A 149 2.58 4.83 -6.76
N GLU A 150 2.96 4.18 -5.64
CA GLU A 150 3.20 2.73 -5.56
C GLU A 150 4.24 2.23 -6.62
N ILE A 151 5.38 2.93 -6.75
CA ILE A 151 6.42 2.62 -7.76
C ILE A 151 6.90 1.16 -7.71
N HIS A 152 6.77 0.46 -6.57
CA HIS A 152 7.11 -0.96 -6.43
C HIS A 152 6.28 -1.87 -7.36
N ARG A 153 5.15 -1.40 -7.88
CA ARG A 153 4.31 -2.11 -8.86
C ARG A 153 4.83 -1.99 -10.28
N PHE A 154 5.76 -1.06 -10.55
CA PHE A 154 6.39 -0.95 -11.86
C PHE A 154 7.35 -2.11 -12.09
N THR A 155 7.25 -2.73 -13.26
CA THR A 155 8.26 -3.68 -13.75
C THR A 155 9.60 -3.00 -13.94
N LYS A 156 10.70 -3.76 -13.97
CA LYS A 156 12.04 -3.22 -14.25
C LYS A 156 12.09 -2.40 -15.54
N ALA A 157 11.43 -2.88 -16.61
CA ALA A 157 11.37 -2.17 -17.90
C ALA A 157 10.65 -0.82 -17.83
N GLN A 158 9.62 -0.70 -16.99
CA GLN A 158 8.95 0.58 -16.75
C GLN A 158 9.82 1.53 -15.92
N GLN A 159 10.53 1.01 -14.92
CA GLN A 159 11.48 1.79 -14.13
C GLN A 159 12.68 2.24 -14.98
N ASP A 160 13.20 1.38 -15.87
CA ASP A 160 14.28 1.75 -16.79
C ASP A 160 13.85 2.90 -17.75
N ALA A 161 12.58 2.94 -18.15
CA ALA A 161 12.06 4.02 -18.99
C ALA A 161 12.04 5.40 -18.30
N LEU A 162 12.15 5.47 -16.96
CA LEU A 162 12.27 6.72 -16.21
C LEU A 162 13.68 7.29 -16.21
N LEU A 163 14.72 6.45 -16.41
CA LEU A 163 16.11 6.82 -16.24
C LEU A 163 16.53 8.03 -17.10
N PRO A 164 16.22 8.11 -18.42
CA PRO A 164 16.63 9.25 -19.24
C PRO A 164 16.11 10.58 -18.69
N GLY A 165 14.85 10.62 -18.23
CA GLY A 165 14.24 11.83 -17.71
C GLY A 165 14.83 12.26 -16.35
N VAL A 166 15.19 11.30 -15.52
CA VAL A 166 15.83 11.55 -14.21
C VAL A 166 17.30 11.96 -14.39
N GLU A 167 18.06 11.27 -15.24
CA GLU A 167 19.48 11.54 -15.51
C GLU A 167 19.70 12.91 -16.14
N ASN A 168 18.88 13.25 -17.15
CA ASN A 168 18.99 14.52 -17.86
C ASN A 168 18.15 15.63 -17.24
N ARG A 169 17.51 15.37 -16.08
CA ARG A 169 16.68 16.34 -15.34
C ARG A 169 15.55 16.93 -16.21
N TRP A 170 14.93 16.11 -17.05
CA TRP A 170 13.72 16.51 -17.77
C TRP A 170 12.54 16.57 -16.81
N VAL A 171 12.57 15.68 -15.82
CA VAL A 171 11.57 15.61 -14.75
C VAL A 171 12.24 15.60 -13.38
N ILE A 172 11.53 16.12 -12.39
CA ILE A 172 11.78 15.85 -10.97
C ILE A 172 10.90 14.64 -10.63
N LEU A 173 11.49 13.46 -10.47
CA LEU A 173 10.74 12.29 -10.06
C LEU A 173 10.45 12.36 -8.57
N VAL A 174 9.18 12.27 -8.19
CA VAL A 174 8.72 12.06 -6.82
C VAL A 174 8.01 10.71 -6.79
N ALA A 175 8.71 9.67 -6.41
CA ALA A 175 8.15 8.33 -6.31
C ALA A 175 7.71 8.03 -4.87
N ALA A 176 6.56 7.38 -4.72
CA ALA A 176 6.05 6.93 -3.42
C ALA A 176 5.95 5.40 -3.37
N THR A 177 6.25 4.83 -2.20
CA THR A 177 6.07 3.40 -1.96
C THR A 177 5.81 3.12 -0.48
N THR A 178 5.04 2.08 -0.19
CA THR A 178 4.86 1.53 1.16
C THR A 178 5.88 0.44 1.48
N GLU A 179 6.59 -0.10 0.48
CA GLU A 179 7.60 -1.13 0.63
C GLU A 179 9.01 -0.56 0.79
N ASN A 180 9.95 -1.40 1.26
CA ASN A 180 11.35 -1.02 1.31
C ASN A 180 11.92 -0.86 -0.10
N PRO A 181 12.35 0.35 -0.49
CA PRO A 181 12.81 0.66 -1.85
C PRO A 181 13.97 -0.21 -2.33
N SER A 182 14.82 -0.68 -1.42
CA SER A 182 15.99 -1.50 -1.76
C SER A 182 15.64 -2.85 -2.40
N PHE A 183 14.40 -3.33 -2.23
CA PHE A 183 13.96 -4.59 -2.80
C PHE A 183 13.12 -4.43 -4.08
N SER A 184 12.47 -3.29 -4.23
CA SER A 184 11.46 -3.07 -5.27
C SER A 184 11.88 -2.08 -6.35
N ILE A 185 12.92 -1.27 -6.10
CA ILE A 185 13.39 -0.25 -7.04
C ILE A 185 14.77 -0.60 -7.57
N ILE A 186 14.99 -0.36 -8.87
CA ILE A 186 16.27 -0.65 -9.52
C ILE A 186 17.39 0.26 -9.00
N SER A 187 18.59 -0.30 -8.85
CA SER A 187 19.76 0.43 -8.33
C SER A 187 20.10 1.72 -9.09
N PRO A 188 19.93 1.84 -10.42
CA PRO A 188 20.17 3.09 -11.14
C PRO A 188 19.23 4.23 -10.72
N LEU A 189 17.97 3.98 -10.40
CA LEU A 189 17.05 5.00 -9.88
C LEU A 189 17.39 5.37 -8.43
N LEU A 190 17.72 4.38 -7.60
CA LEU A 190 18.12 4.62 -6.20
C LEU A 190 19.37 5.52 -6.11
N SER A 191 20.36 5.29 -6.99
CA SER A 191 21.61 6.09 -6.98
C SER A 191 21.44 7.55 -7.43
N ARG A 192 20.30 7.87 -8.09
CA ARG A 192 19.98 9.20 -8.64
C ARG A 192 18.86 9.91 -7.91
N SER A 193 18.35 9.30 -6.85
CA SER A 193 17.23 9.83 -6.07
C SER A 193 17.58 9.91 -4.60
N LEU A 194 17.05 10.90 -3.91
CA LEU A 194 17.13 10.98 -2.45
C LEU A 194 16.10 10.03 -1.85
N LEU A 195 16.53 9.20 -0.93
CA LEU A 195 15.66 8.27 -0.24
C LEU A 195 15.21 8.88 1.09
N LEU A 196 13.92 9.20 1.21
CA LEU A 196 13.34 9.86 2.37
C LEU A 196 12.29 8.97 3.03
N ARG A 197 12.51 8.68 4.31
CA ARG A 197 11.57 7.90 5.11
C ARG A 197 10.53 8.82 5.71
N VAL A 198 9.26 8.52 5.43
CA VAL A 198 8.10 9.21 6.02
C VAL A 198 7.58 8.36 7.17
N HIS A 199 7.43 8.96 8.36
CA HIS A 199 6.98 8.28 9.56
C HIS A 199 5.46 8.33 9.71
N SER A 200 4.89 7.39 10.45
CA SER A 200 3.52 7.49 10.92
C SER A 200 3.37 8.76 11.76
N LEU A 201 2.22 9.39 11.69
CA LEU A 201 1.92 10.55 12.52
C LEU A 201 1.75 10.11 13.98
N GLU A 202 2.20 10.94 14.91
CA GLU A 202 1.93 10.74 16.32
C GLU A 202 0.48 11.08 16.64
N GLN A 203 -0.01 10.63 17.80
CA GLN A 203 -1.39 10.93 18.22
C GLN A 203 -1.64 12.43 18.31
N SER A 204 -0.68 13.19 18.82
CA SER A 204 -0.71 14.66 18.90
C SER A 204 -0.84 15.33 17.53
N ASP A 205 -0.18 14.79 16.49
CA ASP A 205 -0.26 15.32 15.14
C ASP A 205 -1.65 15.09 14.54
N ILE A 206 -2.23 13.92 14.81
CA ILE A 206 -3.58 13.59 14.37
C ILE A 206 -4.62 14.46 15.08
N GLU A 207 -4.47 14.71 16.38
CA GLU A 207 -5.34 15.60 17.12
C GLU A 207 -5.29 17.03 16.57
N GLN A 208 -4.09 17.54 16.27
CA GLN A 208 -3.92 18.85 15.61
C GLN A 208 -4.56 18.87 14.21
N LEU A 209 -4.48 17.76 13.46
CA LEU A 209 -5.11 17.65 12.15
C LEU A 209 -6.64 17.71 12.25
N ILE A 210 -7.23 17.04 13.24
CA ILE A 210 -8.67 17.09 13.55
C ILE A 210 -9.09 18.51 13.89
N ASP A 211 -8.38 19.18 14.83
CA ASP A 211 -8.67 20.54 15.26
C ASP A 211 -8.58 21.52 14.07
N ARG A 212 -7.55 21.37 13.23
CA ARG A 212 -7.43 22.14 12.00
C ARG A 212 -8.60 21.92 11.05
N ALA A 213 -9.04 20.66 10.87
CA ALA A 213 -10.15 20.34 9.97
C ALA A 213 -11.49 20.91 10.46
N LEU A 214 -11.68 21.06 11.76
CA LEU A 214 -12.86 21.68 12.33
C LEU A 214 -12.86 23.21 12.13
N ALA A 215 -11.72 23.87 12.26
CA ALA A 215 -11.59 25.32 12.19
C ALA A 215 -11.38 25.88 10.77
N ASP A 216 -10.72 25.13 9.86
CA ASP A 216 -10.33 25.60 8.53
C ASP A 216 -11.56 25.71 7.59
N PRO A 217 -11.68 26.79 6.78
CA PRO A 217 -12.75 26.94 5.77
C PRO A 217 -12.79 25.81 4.73
N ARG A 218 -11.67 25.12 4.52
CA ARG A 218 -11.61 23.91 3.68
C ARG A 218 -12.26 22.70 4.35
N GLY A 219 -12.34 22.71 5.66
CA GLY A 219 -12.94 21.67 6.49
C GLY A 219 -14.38 21.96 6.84
N PHE A 220 -14.64 22.15 8.13
CA PHE A 220 -15.98 22.41 8.68
C PHE A 220 -16.26 23.90 8.93
N ASP A 221 -15.26 24.78 8.83
CA ASP A 221 -15.40 26.24 8.98
C ASP A 221 -16.05 26.64 10.33
N GLY A 222 -15.73 25.91 11.39
CA GLY A 222 -16.30 26.12 12.73
C GLY A 222 -17.74 25.64 12.91
N ALA A 223 -18.36 25.01 11.90
CA ALA A 223 -19.73 24.49 12.00
C ALA A 223 -19.87 23.28 12.93
N ALA A 224 -18.76 22.63 13.29
CA ALA A 224 -18.73 21.49 14.22
C ALA A 224 -17.64 21.67 15.28
N VAL A 225 -17.90 21.14 16.48
CA VAL A 225 -16.94 21.02 17.59
C VAL A 225 -16.89 19.56 18.03
N ILE A 226 -15.77 19.12 18.58
CA ILE A 226 -15.58 17.73 19.01
C ILE A 226 -15.24 17.67 20.51
N ASP A 227 -15.77 16.66 21.19
CA ASP A 227 -15.42 16.39 22.57
C ASP A 227 -13.99 15.83 22.67
N GLU A 228 -13.31 16.09 23.79
CA GLU A 228 -11.90 15.67 23.98
C GLU A 228 -11.73 14.16 23.91
N ASP A 229 -12.63 13.39 24.50
CA ASP A 229 -12.65 11.93 24.45
C ASP A 229 -12.93 11.38 23.04
N ALA A 230 -13.83 12.03 22.28
CA ALA A 230 -14.11 11.70 20.89
C ALA A 230 -12.88 11.97 20.00
N ARG A 231 -12.20 13.12 20.20
CA ARG A 231 -10.98 13.48 19.49
C ARG A 231 -9.86 12.47 19.76
N ALA A 232 -9.60 12.18 21.04
CA ALA A 232 -8.60 11.21 21.44
C ALA A 232 -8.90 9.79 20.88
N HIS A 233 -10.19 9.40 20.85
CA HIS A 233 -10.63 8.13 20.28
C HIS A 233 -10.34 8.06 18.77
N LEU A 234 -10.74 9.06 17.99
CA LEU A 234 -10.46 9.11 16.54
C LEU A 234 -8.96 9.11 16.25
N ALA A 235 -8.16 9.84 17.05
CA ALA A 235 -6.71 9.86 16.90
C ALA A 235 -6.09 8.49 17.18
N ALA A 236 -6.48 7.84 18.27
CA ALA A 236 -5.97 6.51 18.64
C ALA A 236 -6.30 5.44 17.60
N VAL A 237 -7.56 5.40 17.11
CA VAL A 237 -8.02 4.39 16.14
C VAL A 237 -7.45 4.62 14.74
N SER A 238 -7.01 5.85 14.42
CA SER A 238 -6.39 6.14 13.12
C SER A 238 -5.04 5.46 12.93
N GLY A 239 -4.33 5.09 14.02
CA GLY A 239 -3.02 4.43 13.95
C GLY A 239 -1.94 5.26 13.26
N GLY A 240 -2.04 6.60 13.29
CA GLY A 240 -1.09 7.51 12.61
C GLY A 240 -1.38 7.73 11.12
N ASP A 241 -2.54 7.29 10.62
CA ASP A 241 -3.00 7.53 9.24
C ASP A 241 -3.91 8.77 9.19
N ALA A 242 -3.41 9.87 8.62
CA ALA A 242 -4.13 11.13 8.46
C ALA A 242 -5.40 11.00 7.59
N ARG A 243 -5.37 10.16 6.56
CA ARG A 243 -6.52 9.96 5.67
C ARG A 243 -7.64 9.25 6.42
N ARG A 244 -7.30 8.21 7.18
CA ARG A 244 -8.25 7.46 8.01
C ARG A 244 -8.88 8.36 9.05
N SER A 245 -8.08 9.16 9.76
CA SER A 245 -8.56 10.11 10.76
C SER A 245 -9.59 11.10 10.19
N LEU A 246 -9.25 11.76 9.07
CA LEU A 246 -10.15 12.73 8.42
C LEU A 246 -11.40 12.08 7.84
N THR A 247 -11.31 10.84 7.34
CA THR A 247 -12.49 10.11 6.86
C THR A 247 -13.43 9.73 8.01
N SER A 248 -12.88 9.29 9.13
CA SER A 248 -13.66 8.97 10.33
C SER A 248 -14.29 10.23 10.95
N LEU A 249 -13.56 11.35 10.97
CA LEU A 249 -14.09 12.63 11.39
C LEU A 249 -15.25 13.11 10.50
N GLU A 250 -15.11 12.98 9.17
CA GLU A 250 -16.17 13.35 8.21
C GLU A 250 -17.43 12.50 8.41
N ALA A 251 -17.27 11.20 8.70
CA ALA A 251 -18.38 10.30 9.00
C ALA A 251 -19.05 10.63 10.34
N ALA A 252 -18.27 10.88 11.40
CA ALA A 252 -18.78 11.25 12.72
C ALA A 252 -19.54 12.59 12.67
N ALA A 253 -19.01 13.57 11.94
CA ALA A 253 -19.69 14.84 11.72
C ALA A 253 -21.01 14.66 10.96
N ALA A 254 -21.05 13.82 9.93
CA ALA A 254 -22.27 13.54 9.17
C ALA A 254 -23.37 12.93 10.05
N ILE A 255 -23.03 12.04 10.98
CA ILE A 255 -23.96 11.47 11.97
C ILE A 255 -24.49 12.60 12.88
N ALA A 256 -23.58 13.39 13.46
CA ALA A 256 -23.95 14.47 14.37
C ALA A 256 -24.83 15.54 13.70
N PHE A 257 -24.55 15.92 12.45
CA PHE A 257 -25.39 16.85 11.68
C PHE A 257 -26.77 16.28 11.40
N SER A 258 -26.87 14.99 11.05
CA SER A 258 -28.15 14.31 10.81
C SER A 258 -29.01 14.26 12.06
N GLU A 259 -28.44 14.00 13.22
CA GLU A 259 -29.17 14.02 14.51
C GLU A 259 -29.64 15.42 14.89
N ALA A 260 -28.79 16.43 14.69
CA ALA A 260 -29.15 17.81 14.94
C ALA A 260 -30.31 18.31 14.03
N GLU A 261 -30.32 17.90 12.76
CA GLU A 261 -31.41 18.17 11.81
C GLU A 261 -32.72 17.49 12.24
N GLN A 262 -32.67 16.26 12.71
CA GLN A 262 -33.84 15.51 13.20
C GLN A 262 -34.39 16.12 14.47
N ALA A 263 -33.54 16.51 15.42
CA ALA A 263 -33.95 17.17 16.65
C ALA A 263 -34.60 18.55 16.40
N SER A 264 -34.18 19.25 15.35
CA SER A 264 -34.79 20.54 14.97
C SER A 264 -36.08 20.38 14.13
N ALA A 265 -36.33 19.20 13.57
CA ALA A 265 -37.51 18.90 12.76
C ALA A 265 -38.69 18.33 13.57
N GLU A 266 -38.49 17.89 14.82
CA GLU A 266 -39.56 17.46 15.70
C GLU A 266 -40.29 18.71 16.25
N PRO A 267 -41.57 19.02 15.85
CA PRO A 267 -42.33 20.06 16.46
C PRO A 267 -42.62 19.69 17.91
N ALA A 268 -42.59 20.67 18.81
CA ALA A 268 -42.97 20.55 20.21
C ALA A 268 -44.44 20.07 20.32
N ALA A 269 -44.65 18.77 20.22
CA ALA A 269 -45.93 18.10 20.42
C ALA A 269 -45.92 17.47 21.83
N SER A 270 -45.95 18.30 22.89
CA SER A 270 -46.45 17.90 24.23
C SER A 270 -46.49 19.09 25.17
N ALA A 271 -47.43 20.01 24.91
CA ALA A 271 -47.92 20.94 25.94
C ALA A 271 -49.30 21.48 25.55
N GLU A 272 -50.25 20.59 25.35
CA GLU A 272 -51.69 20.92 25.42
C GLU A 272 -52.38 19.78 26.16
N ASP A 273 -52.45 19.94 27.50
CA ASP A 273 -53.56 19.41 28.28
C ASP A 273 -53.62 20.21 29.59
N SER A 274 -54.44 21.21 29.59
CA SER A 274 -55.29 21.72 30.69
C SER A 274 -55.52 23.23 30.59
N ALA A 275 -56.69 23.58 30.10
CA ALA A 275 -57.57 24.51 30.78
C ALA A 275 -58.74 24.90 29.88
N ASP A 276 -59.84 24.51 30.38
CA ASP A 276 -61.21 24.73 29.99
C ASP A 276 -61.64 26.21 29.91
N SER A 277 -62.59 26.45 28.98
CA SER A 277 -63.71 27.35 29.02
C SER A 277 -63.60 28.87 28.74
N VAL A 278 -64.60 29.23 27.92
CA VAL A 278 -65.48 30.42 27.88
C VAL A 278 -65.22 31.49 26.82
N ASN A 279 -65.94 31.28 25.74
CA ASN A 279 -66.95 32.16 25.07
C ASN A 279 -66.73 33.67 24.99
N SER A 280 -66.65 34.26 23.80
CA SER A 280 -67.70 35.15 23.21
C SER A 280 -67.14 36.03 22.06
N THR A 281 -67.77 35.92 20.92
CA THR A 281 -68.29 36.98 20.00
C THR A 281 -67.41 38.22 19.69
N ASP A 282 -67.11 38.47 18.55
CA ASP A 282 -67.59 39.02 17.28
C ASP A 282 -66.57 39.89 16.53
N PRO A 283 -66.73 40.06 15.22
CA PRO A 283 -65.67 40.57 14.37
C PRO A 283 -65.83 42.03 14.04
N ALA A 284 -64.78 42.76 13.80
CA ALA A 284 -64.69 43.79 12.77
C ALA A 284 -63.47 44.72 12.97
N ASN A 285 -62.85 44.97 11.86
CA ASN A 285 -62.09 46.17 11.49
C ASN A 285 -60.67 46.33 12.01
N SER A 286 -59.68 46.17 11.15
CA SER A 286 -58.91 47.26 10.57
C SER A 286 -57.88 46.81 9.59
N ALA A 287 -57.97 47.38 8.41
CA ALA A 287 -56.95 47.33 7.37
C ALA A 287 -55.72 48.19 7.73
N ASN A 288 -54.61 47.83 7.09
CA ASN A 288 -53.42 48.67 6.88
C ASN A 288 -52.50 48.94 8.07
N GLN A 289 -51.42 48.17 8.11
CA GLN A 289 -50.08 48.76 8.18
C GLN A 289 -49.11 47.70 7.65
N ALA A 290 -48.68 47.87 6.36
CA ALA A 290 -47.48 47.23 5.84
C ALA A 290 -46.28 47.85 6.57
N GLY A 291 -45.83 47.18 7.62
CA GLY A 291 -44.55 47.43 8.26
C GLY A 291 -43.51 46.54 7.58
N GLU A 292 -42.47 47.18 7.07
CA GLU A 292 -41.27 46.54 6.55
C GLU A 292 -40.78 45.48 7.55
N ALA A 293 -40.95 44.21 7.21
CA ALA A 293 -40.26 43.11 7.87
C ALA A 293 -38.79 43.23 7.46
N GLY A 294 -38.00 43.86 8.31
CA GLY A 294 -36.54 43.77 8.24
C GLY A 294 -36.17 42.30 8.25
N GLU A 295 -35.49 41.90 7.22
CA GLU A 295 -34.84 40.60 7.09
C GLU A 295 -33.88 40.49 8.27
N LYS A 296 -34.31 39.77 9.34
CA LYS A 296 -33.41 39.40 10.43
C LYS A 296 -32.39 38.48 9.84
N ASP A 297 -31.14 38.92 9.84
CA ASP A 297 -30.00 38.02 9.64
C ASP A 297 -30.20 36.78 10.52
N PRO A 298 -30.05 35.56 9.94
CA PRO A 298 -30.18 34.35 10.73
C PRO A 298 -29.13 34.36 11.84
N GLU A 299 -29.57 34.22 13.07
CA GLU A 299 -28.68 34.07 14.24
C GLU A 299 -27.70 32.95 13.95
N PRO A 300 -26.40 33.07 14.31
CA PRO A 300 -25.41 32.04 14.10
C PRO A 300 -25.85 30.79 14.84
N THR A 301 -26.21 29.75 14.09
CA THR A 301 -26.58 28.44 14.64
C THR A 301 -25.38 27.92 15.45
N ALA A 302 -25.61 27.47 16.68
CA ALA A 302 -24.55 26.92 17.53
C ALA A 302 -23.86 25.75 16.79
N PRO A 303 -22.53 25.62 16.94
CA PRO A 303 -21.80 24.53 16.26
C PRO A 303 -22.31 23.16 16.71
N VAL A 304 -22.42 22.22 15.77
CA VAL A 304 -22.85 20.85 16.06
C VAL A 304 -21.76 20.11 16.83
N ARG A 305 -22.16 19.47 17.93
CA ARG A 305 -21.22 18.76 18.81
C ARG A 305 -21.02 17.31 18.40
N ILE A 306 -19.79 16.92 18.13
CA ILE A 306 -19.39 15.53 17.84
C ILE A 306 -18.99 14.87 19.16
N THR A 307 -19.77 13.88 19.59
CA THR A 307 -19.56 13.13 20.84
C THR A 307 -18.77 11.85 20.59
N LEU A 308 -18.32 11.19 21.68
CA LEU A 308 -17.68 9.89 21.62
C LEU A 308 -18.60 8.82 20.97
N ALA A 309 -19.92 8.90 21.18
CA ALA A 309 -20.86 7.99 20.54
C ALA A 309 -20.81 8.11 19.01
N HIS A 310 -20.85 9.34 18.48
CA HIS A 310 -20.73 9.60 17.04
C HIS A 310 -19.39 9.10 16.49
N ALA A 311 -18.30 9.31 17.22
CA ALA A 311 -16.96 8.87 16.83
C ALA A 311 -16.87 7.33 16.79
N THR A 312 -17.43 6.64 17.79
CA THR A 312 -17.44 5.17 17.86
C THR A 312 -18.29 4.58 16.73
N GLU A 313 -19.50 5.10 16.52
CA GLU A 313 -20.38 4.64 15.44
C GLU A 313 -19.76 4.84 14.05
N ALA A 314 -19.09 5.98 13.83
CA ALA A 314 -18.39 6.27 12.58
C ALA A 314 -17.24 5.27 12.33
N VAL A 315 -16.49 4.93 13.38
CA VAL A 315 -15.39 3.94 13.31
C VAL A 315 -15.94 2.55 13.05
N ASP A 316 -17.01 2.12 13.72
CA ASP A 316 -17.64 0.82 13.54
C ASP A 316 -18.20 0.66 12.12
N ARG A 317 -18.88 1.68 11.60
CA ARG A 317 -19.36 1.71 10.20
C ARG A 317 -18.21 1.71 9.19
N ALA A 318 -17.10 2.35 9.50
CA ALA A 318 -15.89 2.34 8.66
C ALA A 318 -15.16 0.98 8.73
N ALA A 319 -15.15 0.30 9.88
CA ALA A 319 -14.55 -1.03 10.05
C ALA A 319 -15.25 -2.09 9.21
N ILE A 320 -16.57 -1.99 9.02
CA ILE A 320 -17.34 -2.87 8.11
C ILE A 320 -16.95 -2.64 6.65
N ARG A 321 -16.49 -1.44 6.28
CA ARG A 321 -16.08 -1.11 4.90
C ARG A 321 -14.60 -1.33 4.61
N TYR A 322 -13.76 -1.51 5.64
CA TYR A 322 -12.34 -1.40 5.40
C TYR A 322 -11.44 -2.07 6.44
N ASP A 323 -10.59 -2.97 5.99
CA ASP A 323 -9.20 -3.10 6.42
C ASP A 323 -8.31 -3.79 5.37
N ARG A 324 -8.04 -3.13 4.25
CA ARG A 324 -7.09 -3.62 3.21
C ARG A 324 -5.68 -3.04 3.31
N SER A 325 -5.41 -2.06 4.18
CA SER A 325 -4.14 -1.30 4.14
C SER A 325 -3.63 -0.80 5.49
N GLY A 326 -4.15 -1.26 6.64
CA GLY A 326 -3.73 -0.81 7.97
C GLY A 326 -2.82 -1.80 8.69
N ASP A 327 -2.16 -1.38 9.77
CA ASP A 327 -1.32 -2.22 10.63
C ASP A 327 -2.08 -3.47 11.15
N GLN A 328 -3.38 -3.37 11.38
CA GLN A 328 -4.23 -4.52 11.73
C GLN A 328 -4.28 -5.60 10.63
N HIS A 329 -4.20 -5.21 9.37
CA HIS A 329 -4.09 -6.17 8.26
C HIS A 329 -2.84 -7.03 8.41
N TYR A 330 -1.67 -6.40 8.65
CA TYR A 330 -0.42 -7.12 8.88
C TYR A 330 -0.47 -7.99 10.14
N ASP A 331 -1.13 -7.53 11.20
CA ASP A 331 -1.31 -8.29 12.43
C ASP A 331 -2.19 -9.52 12.21
N VAL A 332 -3.32 -9.39 11.51
CA VAL A 332 -4.22 -10.50 11.17
C VAL A 332 -3.51 -11.51 10.26
N VAL A 333 -2.81 -11.05 9.21
CA VAL A 333 -2.02 -11.93 8.33
C VAL A 333 -0.90 -12.63 9.11
N SER A 334 -0.22 -11.90 9.99
CA SER A 334 0.83 -12.47 10.86
C SER A 334 0.27 -13.51 11.82
N ALA A 335 -0.88 -13.24 12.44
CA ALA A 335 -1.58 -14.16 13.33
C ALA A 335 -2.05 -15.41 12.57
N PHE A 336 -2.60 -15.24 11.37
CA PHE A 336 -3.00 -16.32 10.47
C PHE A 336 -1.84 -17.28 10.19
N ILE A 337 -0.69 -16.75 9.76
CA ILE A 337 0.50 -17.56 9.47
C ILE A 337 1.02 -18.25 10.74
N LYS A 338 1.10 -17.51 11.86
CA LYS A 338 1.59 -18.04 13.14
C LYS A 338 0.69 -19.12 13.70
N SER A 339 -0.62 -19.04 13.50
CA SER A 339 -1.57 -20.07 13.93
C SER A 339 -1.38 -21.37 13.14
N MET A 340 -1.24 -21.31 11.82
CA MET A 340 -0.91 -22.49 11.01
C MET A 340 0.46 -23.09 11.36
N ARG A 341 1.48 -22.23 11.58
CA ARG A 341 2.82 -22.62 12.02
C ARG A 341 2.79 -23.28 13.38
N GLY A 342 1.98 -22.76 14.30
CA GLY A 342 1.76 -23.28 15.65
C GLY A 342 0.82 -24.48 15.72
N SER A 343 0.28 -24.96 14.57
CA SER A 343 -0.63 -26.10 14.47
C SER A 343 -1.98 -25.89 15.17
N ASP A 344 -2.41 -24.64 15.34
CA ASP A 344 -3.75 -24.29 15.83
C ASP A 344 -4.69 -24.07 14.61
N ALA A 345 -5.43 -25.12 14.25
CA ALA A 345 -6.31 -25.10 13.10
C ALA A 345 -7.53 -24.16 13.32
N ASP A 346 -8.04 -24.09 14.54
CA ASP A 346 -9.21 -23.28 14.87
C ASP A 346 -8.87 -21.80 14.82
N ALA A 347 -7.76 -21.38 15.40
CA ALA A 347 -7.25 -20.02 15.30
C ALA A 347 -6.94 -19.65 13.83
N ALA A 348 -6.35 -20.56 13.06
CA ALA A 348 -6.04 -20.33 11.65
C ALA A 348 -7.30 -20.09 10.82
N VAL A 349 -8.37 -20.88 11.03
CA VAL A 349 -9.68 -20.70 10.36
C VAL A 349 -10.35 -19.40 10.81
N HIS A 350 -10.24 -19.04 12.09
CA HIS A 350 -10.76 -17.76 12.59
C HIS A 350 -10.09 -16.56 11.90
N TYR A 351 -8.75 -16.54 11.81
CA TYR A 351 -8.05 -15.46 11.12
C TYR A 351 -8.28 -15.46 9.60
N LEU A 352 -8.47 -16.65 8.98
CA LEU A 352 -8.93 -16.74 7.60
C LEU A 352 -10.28 -16.03 7.41
N ALA A 353 -11.26 -16.32 8.26
CA ALA A 353 -12.57 -15.69 8.21
C ALA A 353 -12.47 -14.17 8.38
N ARG A 354 -11.65 -13.68 9.34
CA ARG A 354 -11.42 -12.24 9.51
C ARG A 354 -10.83 -11.57 8.26
N MET A 355 -9.89 -12.23 7.58
CA MET A 355 -9.33 -11.69 6.33
C MET A 355 -10.37 -11.62 5.22
N LEU A 356 -11.18 -12.68 5.05
CA LEU A 356 -12.19 -12.75 4.00
C LEU A 356 -13.35 -11.76 4.22
N GLU A 357 -13.85 -11.65 5.46
CA GLU A 357 -14.88 -10.67 5.83
C GLU A 357 -14.33 -9.22 5.75
N GLY A 358 -13.03 -9.01 6.06
CA GLY A 358 -12.33 -7.75 5.81
C GLY A 358 -12.12 -7.44 4.33
N GLY A 359 -12.53 -8.33 3.41
CA GLY A 359 -12.45 -8.14 1.96
C GLY A 359 -11.06 -8.37 1.38
N GLU A 360 -10.20 -9.16 2.04
CA GLU A 360 -8.90 -9.55 1.51
C GLU A 360 -9.06 -10.37 0.22
N ASP A 361 -8.14 -10.16 -0.72
CA ASP A 361 -8.12 -10.95 -1.95
C ASP A 361 -7.87 -12.43 -1.64
N PRO A 362 -8.80 -13.33 -1.96
CA PRO A 362 -8.62 -14.77 -1.76
C PRO A 362 -7.35 -15.34 -2.38
N ARG A 363 -6.86 -14.72 -3.48
CA ARG A 363 -5.61 -15.10 -4.13
C ARG A 363 -4.38 -14.70 -3.30
N PHE A 364 -4.45 -13.58 -2.57
CA PHE A 364 -3.42 -13.21 -1.62
C PHE A 364 -3.32 -14.25 -0.49
N VAL A 365 -4.46 -14.62 0.09
CA VAL A 365 -4.53 -15.66 1.13
C VAL A 365 -3.93 -16.97 0.62
N ALA A 366 -4.33 -17.42 -0.57
CA ALA A 366 -3.81 -18.63 -1.20
C ALA A 366 -2.27 -18.60 -1.36
N ARG A 367 -1.71 -17.45 -1.81
CA ARG A 367 -0.24 -17.27 -1.90
C ARG A 367 0.45 -17.43 -0.54
N ARG A 368 -0.16 -16.92 0.54
CA ARG A 368 0.41 -17.07 1.90
C ARG A 368 0.42 -18.51 2.36
N ILE A 369 -0.62 -19.29 2.04
CA ILE A 369 -0.69 -20.73 2.33
C ILE A 369 0.41 -21.49 1.55
N MET A 370 0.63 -21.18 0.27
CA MET A 370 1.69 -21.80 -0.55
C MET A 370 3.10 -21.53 0.02
N ILE A 371 3.36 -20.30 0.46
CA ILE A 371 4.62 -19.93 1.10
C ILE A 371 4.82 -20.74 2.38
N LEU A 372 3.82 -20.76 3.26
CA LEU A 372 3.86 -21.52 4.52
C LEU A 372 4.07 -23.02 4.28
N ALA A 373 3.41 -23.60 3.26
CA ALA A 373 3.59 -25.00 2.91
C ALA A 373 5.04 -25.33 2.53
N SER A 374 5.77 -24.41 1.94
CA SER A 374 7.19 -24.58 1.58
C SER A 374 8.14 -24.20 2.73
N GLU A 375 7.82 -23.14 3.49
CA GLU A 375 8.68 -22.57 4.53
C GLU A 375 8.61 -23.36 5.85
N ASP A 376 7.40 -23.69 6.31
CA ASP A 376 7.16 -24.23 7.63
C ASP A 376 6.84 -25.74 7.67
N ILE A 377 6.37 -26.31 6.54
CA ILE A 377 6.06 -27.73 6.41
C ILE A 377 7.16 -28.43 5.61
N GLY A 378 7.49 -27.88 4.44
CA GLY A 378 8.57 -28.36 3.59
C GLY A 378 8.46 -29.87 3.30
N LEU A 379 9.57 -30.58 3.50
CA LEU A 379 9.65 -32.02 3.28
C LEU A 379 9.14 -32.89 4.46
N ALA A 380 8.69 -32.28 5.56
CA ALA A 380 7.99 -33.05 6.59
C ALA A 380 6.67 -33.62 6.07
N ASP A 381 5.99 -32.87 5.16
CA ASP A 381 4.86 -33.36 4.36
C ASP A 381 4.92 -32.82 2.92
N PRO A 382 5.48 -33.60 1.98
CA PRO A 382 5.60 -33.17 0.59
C PRO A 382 4.26 -32.86 -0.13
N GLN A 383 3.13 -33.32 0.42
CA GLN A 383 1.81 -33.04 -0.16
C GLN A 383 1.29 -31.64 0.19
N ALA A 384 1.80 -31.02 1.23
CA ALA A 384 1.31 -29.72 1.68
C ALA A 384 1.38 -28.66 0.57
N LEU A 385 2.49 -28.56 -0.16
CA LEU A 385 2.63 -27.64 -1.28
C LEU A 385 1.69 -27.99 -2.45
N GLN A 386 1.42 -29.26 -2.70
CA GLN A 386 0.48 -29.70 -3.74
C GLN A 386 -0.95 -29.29 -3.38
N VAL A 387 -1.37 -29.50 -2.13
CA VAL A 387 -2.68 -29.09 -1.61
C VAL A 387 -2.83 -27.56 -1.70
N ALA A 388 -1.82 -26.81 -1.25
CA ALA A 388 -1.82 -25.36 -1.32
C ALA A 388 -1.89 -24.83 -2.76
N THR A 389 -1.18 -25.47 -3.69
CA THR A 389 -1.18 -25.11 -5.12
C THR A 389 -2.53 -25.41 -5.76
N ALA A 390 -3.11 -26.60 -5.50
CA ALA A 390 -4.43 -26.96 -6.00
C ALA A 390 -5.50 -26.00 -5.47
N ALA A 391 -5.43 -25.63 -4.19
CA ALA A 391 -6.32 -24.63 -3.59
C ALA A 391 -6.19 -23.27 -4.29
N ALA A 392 -4.97 -22.79 -4.53
CA ALA A 392 -4.74 -21.51 -5.21
C ALA A 392 -5.31 -21.49 -6.63
N GLN A 393 -5.14 -22.57 -7.40
CA GLN A 393 -5.73 -22.71 -8.74
C GLN A 393 -7.26 -22.76 -8.70
N SER A 394 -7.82 -23.52 -7.75
CA SER A 394 -9.28 -23.64 -7.60
C SER A 394 -9.91 -22.31 -7.17
N VAL A 395 -9.30 -21.57 -6.26
CA VAL A 395 -9.74 -20.22 -5.84
C VAL A 395 -9.80 -19.27 -7.02
N ALA A 396 -8.85 -19.35 -7.95
CA ALA A 396 -8.82 -18.50 -9.14
C ALA A 396 -9.94 -18.82 -10.14
N LEU A 397 -10.41 -20.08 -10.17
CA LEU A 397 -11.46 -20.55 -11.09
C LEU A 397 -12.86 -20.37 -10.50
N VAL A 398 -13.03 -20.68 -9.21
CA VAL A 398 -14.35 -20.74 -8.57
C VAL A 398 -14.81 -19.35 -8.10
N GLY A 399 -13.91 -18.57 -7.50
CA GLY A 399 -14.25 -17.26 -6.93
C GLY A 399 -15.05 -17.35 -5.63
N MET A 400 -15.40 -16.16 -5.08
CA MET A 400 -16.22 -16.05 -3.88
C MET A 400 -17.72 -16.19 -4.24
N PRO A 401 -18.55 -16.70 -3.35
CA PRO A 401 -18.28 -17.06 -1.95
C PRO A 401 -17.70 -18.47 -1.72
N GLU A 402 -17.69 -19.36 -2.70
CA GLU A 402 -17.31 -20.77 -2.53
C GLU A 402 -15.80 -20.96 -2.30
N ALA A 403 -14.95 -20.04 -2.79
CA ALA A 403 -13.50 -20.08 -2.57
C ALA A 403 -13.10 -20.16 -1.09
N ARG A 404 -13.94 -19.65 -0.17
CA ARG A 404 -13.72 -19.75 1.28
C ARG A 404 -13.62 -21.20 1.78
N ILE A 405 -14.38 -22.12 1.15
CA ILE A 405 -14.41 -23.54 1.53
C ILE A 405 -13.09 -24.19 1.13
N ILE A 406 -12.60 -23.89 -0.07
CA ILE A 406 -11.33 -24.39 -0.60
C ILE A 406 -10.15 -23.89 0.25
N LEU A 407 -10.16 -22.59 0.60
CA LEU A 407 -9.14 -22.01 1.48
C LEU A 407 -9.15 -22.63 2.87
N SER A 408 -10.35 -22.83 3.46
CA SER A 408 -10.48 -23.46 4.77
C SER A 408 -9.92 -24.88 4.80
N GLN A 409 -10.18 -25.68 3.77
CA GLN A 409 -9.61 -27.02 3.64
C GLN A 409 -8.08 -27.00 3.60
N ALA A 410 -7.48 -26.10 2.80
CA ALA A 410 -6.03 -25.98 2.69
C ALA A 410 -5.39 -25.46 3.99
N VAL A 411 -6.04 -24.52 4.68
CA VAL A 411 -5.60 -23.99 5.98
C VAL A 411 -5.58 -25.08 7.04
N ILE A 412 -6.65 -25.85 7.18
CA ILE A 412 -6.74 -26.95 8.15
C ILE A 412 -5.67 -28.00 7.86
N TYR A 413 -5.50 -28.38 6.58
CA TYR A 413 -4.46 -29.32 6.17
C TYR A 413 -3.07 -28.84 6.58
N CYS A 414 -2.73 -27.59 6.22
CA CYS A 414 -1.41 -27.01 6.54
C CYS A 414 -1.20 -26.79 8.04
N ALA A 415 -2.26 -26.44 8.79
CA ALA A 415 -2.18 -26.32 10.24
C ALA A 415 -1.86 -27.65 10.90
N LEU A 416 -2.46 -28.76 10.48
CA LEU A 416 -2.30 -30.07 11.09
C LEU A 416 -1.12 -30.87 10.52
N ALA A 417 -0.52 -30.45 9.41
CA ALA A 417 0.66 -31.10 8.85
C ALA A 417 1.88 -31.02 9.79
N PRO A 418 2.77 -32.03 9.79
CA PRO A 418 4.04 -31.95 10.51
C PRO A 418 4.88 -30.78 10.00
N LYS A 419 5.65 -30.15 10.88
CA LYS A 419 6.40 -28.92 10.57
C LYS A 419 7.90 -29.20 10.42
N SER A 420 8.50 -28.62 9.38
CA SER A 420 9.94 -28.53 9.18
C SER A 420 10.31 -27.31 8.33
N ASN A 421 11.23 -26.53 8.82
CA ASN A 421 11.84 -25.42 8.08
C ASN A 421 13.25 -25.77 7.55
N ALA A 422 13.60 -27.05 7.47
CA ALA A 422 14.94 -27.49 7.07
C ALA A 422 15.31 -27.01 5.65
N ALA A 423 14.36 -27.04 4.71
CA ALA A 423 14.58 -26.56 3.34
C ALA A 423 14.80 -25.03 3.30
N TYR A 424 14.02 -24.27 4.06
CA TYR A 424 14.17 -22.81 4.20
C TYR A 424 15.55 -22.46 4.80
N ASN A 425 15.96 -23.13 5.87
CA ASN A 425 17.26 -22.92 6.49
C ASN A 425 18.42 -23.30 5.55
N ALA A 426 18.26 -24.35 4.75
CA ALA A 426 19.27 -24.80 3.79
C ALA A 426 19.57 -23.73 2.75
N ILE A 427 18.55 -23.18 2.09
CA ILE A 427 18.75 -22.14 1.08
C ILE A 427 19.29 -20.84 1.67
N ASN A 428 18.85 -20.44 2.87
CA ASN A 428 19.33 -19.22 3.52
C ASN A 428 20.82 -19.33 3.89
N ARG A 429 21.27 -20.48 4.41
CA ARG A 429 22.69 -20.75 4.67
C ARG A 429 23.51 -20.69 3.40
N ALA A 430 23.05 -21.33 2.32
CA ALA A 430 23.74 -21.30 1.04
C ALA A 430 23.85 -19.88 0.46
N ILE A 431 22.78 -19.07 0.55
CA ILE A 431 22.79 -17.68 0.12
C ILE A 431 23.79 -16.84 0.96
N ALA A 432 23.85 -17.09 2.28
CA ALA A 432 24.77 -16.39 3.16
C ALA A 432 26.24 -16.66 2.76
N ASP A 433 26.61 -17.92 2.48
CA ASP A 433 27.94 -18.29 2.03
C ASP A 433 28.30 -17.65 0.69
N VAL A 434 27.39 -17.66 -0.28
CA VAL A 434 27.58 -16.99 -1.58
C VAL A 434 27.81 -15.48 -1.40
N ARG A 435 27.02 -14.83 -0.54
CA ARG A 435 27.18 -13.40 -0.23
C ARG A 435 28.47 -13.08 0.52
N ALA A 436 28.96 -14.00 1.32
CA ALA A 436 30.24 -13.89 2.02
C ALA A 436 31.46 -14.13 1.10
N GLY A 437 31.24 -14.39 -0.20
CA GLY A 437 32.31 -14.65 -1.17
C GLY A 437 32.82 -16.10 -1.19
N ALA A 438 32.17 -17.01 -0.47
CA ALA A 438 32.56 -18.43 -0.42
C ALA A 438 32.03 -19.25 -1.62
N ALA A 439 31.57 -18.59 -2.69
CA ALA A 439 30.99 -19.27 -3.86
C ALA A 439 31.94 -20.29 -4.51
N GLY A 440 33.25 -20.00 -4.52
CA GLY A 440 34.26 -20.88 -5.13
C GLY A 440 34.09 -21.05 -6.64
N GLN A 441 35.04 -21.74 -7.24
CA GLN A 441 34.93 -22.14 -8.66
C GLN A 441 34.23 -23.50 -8.77
N VAL A 442 33.37 -23.64 -9.78
CA VAL A 442 32.76 -24.94 -10.09
C VAL A 442 33.87 -25.97 -10.39
N PRO A 443 33.88 -27.17 -9.78
CA PRO A 443 34.83 -28.23 -10.04
C PRO A 443 34.96 -28.50 -11.53
N VAL A 444 36.19 -28.70 -12.04
CA VAL A 444 36.48 -28.76 -13.49
C VAL A 444 35.69 -29.87 -14.17
N HIS A 445 35.54 -31.03 -13.53
CA HIS A 445 34.81 -32.18 -14.07
C HIS A 445 33.28 -31.92 -14.17
N LEU A 446 32.72 -30.96 -13.43
CA LEU A 446 31.32 -30.60 -13.52
C LEU A 446 31.03 -29.47 -14.53
N ARG A 447 32.08 -28.85 -15.09
CA ARG A 447 31.91 -27.80 -16.09
C ARG A 447 31.44 -28.39 -17.41
N ASP A 448 30.68 -27.59 -18.20
CA ASP A 448 30.19 -28.02 -19.50
C ASP A 448 31.35 -28.44 -20.43
N GLY A 449 31.28 -29.67 -20.93
CA GLY A 449 32.25 -30.27 -21.85
C GLY A 449 31.80 -30.30 -23.31
N HIS A 450 30.62 -29.74 -23.67
CA HIS A 450 30.00 -29.90 -24.98
C HIS A 450 30.42 -28.86 -26.03
N TYR A 451 31.24 -27.87 -25.68
CA TYR A 451 31.71 -26.87 -26.64
C TYR A 451 33.10 -27.20 -27.21
N ALA A 452 33.40 -26.68 -28.41
CA ALA A 452 34.68 -26.87 -29.05
C ALA A 452 35.84 -26.34 -28.21
N GLY A 453 36.84 -27.19 -27.87
CA GLY A 453 37.96 -26.83 -27.01
C GLY A 453 37.77 -27.11 -25.52
N ALA A 454 36.58 -27.49 -25.04
CA ALA A 454 36.32 -27.76 -23.61
C ALA A 454 37.31 -28.76 -23.01
N LYS A 455 37.67 -29.82 -23.75
CA LYS A 455 38.62 -30.83 -23.31
C LYS A 455 40.05 -30.29 -23.12
N GLN A 456 40.45 -29.25 -23.88
CA GLN A 456 41.77 -28.61 -23.72
C GLN A 456 41.88 -27.86 -22.39
N PHE A 457 40.75 -27.37 -21.87
CA PHE A 457 40.65 -26.74 -20.56
C PHE A 457 40.31 -27.74 -19.43
N GLY A 458 40.25 -29.04 -19.74
CA GLY A 458 39.90 -30.09 -18.78
C GLY A 458 38.43 -30.14 -18.38
N HIS A 459 37.54 -29.33 -19.02
CA HIS A 459 36.13 -29.25 -18.67
C HIS A 459 35.41 -30.57 -19.00
N GLY A 460 34.65 -31.08 -18.02
CA GLY A 460 33.94 -32.36 -18.11
C GLY A 460 34.83 -33.60 -18.06
N VAL A 461 36.16 -33.45 -17.97
CA VAL A 461 37.08 -34.57 -17.87
C VAL A 461 37.04 -35.18 -16.48
N GLY A 462 36.82 -36.50 -16.39
CA GLY A 462 36.73 -37.22 -15.11
C GLY A 462 35.34 -37.16 -14.45
N TYR A 463 34.33 -36.62 -15.13
CA TYR A 463 32.95 -36.69 -14.64
C TYR A 463 32.46 -38.15 -14.67
N VAL A 464 31.97 -38.62 -13.52
CA VAL A 464 31.36 -39.94 -13.38
C VAL A 464 29.85 -39.80 -13.51
N TYR A 465 29.26 -40.47 -14.51
CA TYR A 465 27.82 -40.43 -14.74
C TYR A 465 27.09 -41.29 -13.70
N ALA A 466 26.31 -40.65 -12.84
CA ALA A 466 25.71 -41.31 -11.67
C ALA A 466 24.79 -42.50 -12.05
N HIS A 467 24.16 -42.49 -13.22
CA HIS A 467 23.29 -43.60 -13.64
C HIS A 467 24.05 -44.87 -13.98
N ASP A 468 25.37 -44.81 -14.24
CA ASP A 468 26.21 -45.97 -14.48
C ASP A 468 26.70 -46.61 -13.17
N GLU A 469 26.53 -45.93 -12.04
CA GLU A 469 26.97 -46.36 -10.72
C GLU A 469 25.89 -47.14 -9.96
N PRO A 470 26.29 -48.11 -9.10
CA PRO A 470 25.36 -48.84 -8.26
C PRO A 470 24.52 -47.91 -7.37
N GLY A 471 23.20 -48.02 -7.48
CA GLY A 471 22.28 -47.17 -6.71
C GLY A 471 22.17 -45.73 -7.22
N HIS A 472 22.71 -45.45 -8.41
CA HIS A 472 22.67 -44.16 -9.10
C HIS A 472 23.27 -42.99 -8.25
N VAL A 473 24.32 -43.29 -7.49
CA VAL A 473 25.09 -42.31 -6.72
C VAL A 473 26.57 -42.45 -7.05
N ALA A 474 27.15 -41.44 -7.62
CA ALA A 474 28.58 -41.42 -7.96
C ALA A 474 29.41 -40.81 -6.83
N ALA A 475 30.49 -41.50 -6.44
CA ALA A 475 31.46 -41.02 -5.46
C ALA A 475 32.37 -39.95 -6.10
N GLN A 476 31.88 -38.72 -6.20
CA GLN A 476 32.64 -37.58 -6.73
C GLN A 476 32.29 -36.31 -5.96
N GLN A 477 33.17 -35.32 -6.04
CA GLN A 477 32.95 -34.03 -5.40
C GLN A 477 32.01 -33.15 -6.25
N TYR A 478 30.95 -32.60 -5.63
CA TYR A 478 30.00 -31.72 -6.31
C TYR A 478 30.13 -30.25 -5.86
N LEU A 479 30.48 -30.01 -4.60
CA LEU A 479 30.70 -28.64 -4.09
C LEU A 479 32.09 -28.12 -4.52
N PRO A 480 32.23 -26.78 -4.68
CA PRO A 480 33.54 -26.15 -4.81
C PRO A 480 34.49 -26.52 -3.66
N ASP A 481 35.79 -26.45 -3.90
CA ASP A 481 36.79 -26.80 -2.88
C ASP A 481 36.66 -25.98 -1.61
N THR A 482 36.31 -24.69 -1.73
CA THR A 482 36.06 -23.77 -0.60
C THR A 482 34.89 -24.18 0.29
N LEU A 483 33.97 -25.00 -0.24
CA LEU A 483 32.76 -25.43 0.45
C LEU A 483 32.75 -26.96 0.71
N ARG A 484 33.90 -27.59 0.54
CA ARG A 484 34.02 -29.04 0.76
C ARG A 484 33.63 -29.41 2.19
N GLY A 485 32.72 -30.37 2.32
CA GLY A 485 32.20 -30.84 3.61
C GLY A 485 31.05 -29.99 4.19
N THR A 486 30.71 -28.86 3.56
CA THR A 486 29.57 -28.02 3.98
C THR A 486 28.25 -28.79 3.91
N VAL A 487 27.40 -28.61 4.92
CA VAL A 487 26.09 -29.23 5.02
C VAL A 487 25.04 -28.12 5.10
N TYR A 488 24.24 -27.97 4.07
CA TYR A 488 23.13 -27.02 4.04
C TYR A 488 21.81 -27.63 4.52
N TYR A 489 21.46 -28.81 3.96
CA TYR A 489 20.22 -29.49 4.31
C TYR A 489 20.41 -30.49 5.44
N GLU A 490 19.69 -30.27 6.53
CA GLU A 490 19.64 -31.13 7.70
C GLU A 490 18.17 -31.50 7.98
N PRO A 491 17.73 -32.71 7.55
CA PRO A 491 16.36 -33.14 7.74
C PRO A 491 16.04 -33.26 9.23
N THR A 492 14.80 -32.95 9.59
CA THR A 492 14.27 -33.15 10.93
C THR A 492 13.81 -34.60 11.13
N GLN A 493 13.39 -34.95 12.35
CA GLN A 493 12.78 -36.25 12.66
C GLN A 493 11.25 -36.23 12.52
N HIS A 494 10.68 -35.20 11.88
CA HIS A 494 9.23 -35.02 11.76
C HIS A 494 8.72 -35.49 10.39
N GLY A 495 7.57 -36.13 10.39
CA GLY A 495 6.87 -36.56 9.19
C GLY A 495 7.75 -37.37 8.23
N PHE A 496 7.70 -37.06 6.95
CA PHE A 496 8.45 -37.75 5.90
C PHE A 496 9.97 -37.53 5.98
N GLU A 497 10.45 -36.43 6.59
CA GLU A 497 11.89 -36.17 6.72
C GLU A 497 12.64 -37.23 7.54
N ARG A 498 11.96 -37.92 8.45
CA ARG A 498 12.56 -39.07 9.14
C ARG A 498 13.06 -40.13 8.16
N THR A 499 12.29 -40.43 7.12
CA THR A 499 12.69 -41.38 6.05
C THR A 499 13.84 -40.81 5.21
N LEU A 500 13.87 -39.49 4.98
CA LEU A 500 14.95 -38.83 4.26
C LEU A 500 16.27 -38.83 5.02
N THR A 501 16.24 -38.81 6.36
CA THR A 501 17.45 -38.87 7.20
C THR A 501 18.26 -40.15 6.90
N GLU A 502 17.64 -41.32 6.98
CA GLU A 502 18.30 -42.60 6.72
C GLU A 502 18.86 -42.70 5.27
N ARG A 503 18.06 -42.23 4.29
CA ARG A 503 18.46 -42.21 2.89
C ARG A 503 19.65 -41.26 2.68
N ARG A 504 19.62 -40.09 3.27
CA ARG A 504 20.68 -39.08 3.17
C ARG A 504 21.99 -39.58 3.78
N GLU A 505 21.95 -40.21 4.94
CA GLU A 505 23.15 -40.78 5.57
C GLU A 505 23.81 -41.85 4.71
N ARG A 506 23.02 -42.71 4.05
CA ARG A 506 23.52 -43.70 3.12
C ARG A 506 24.17 -43.05 1.89
N ILE A 507 23.54 -42.05 1.28
CA ILE A 507 24.06 -41.29 0.16
C ILE A 507 25.36 -40.58 0.57
N ARG A 508 25.38 -39.93 1.73
CA ARG A 508 26.55 -39.19 2.19
C ARG A 508 27.77 -40.09 2.37
N ARG A 509 27.61 -41.29 2.91
CA ARG A 509 28.70 -42.26 3.02
C ARG A 509 29.33 -42.62 1.66
N ILE A 510 28.54 -42.66 0.58
CA ILE A 510 29.05 -42.89 -0.77
C ILE A 510 29.79 -41.64 -1.27
N LEU A 511 29.23 -40.45 -1.09
CA LEU A 511 29.84 -39.20 -1.54
C LEU A 511 31.15 -38.89 -0.79
N ASP A 512 31.21 -39.16 0.50
CA ASP A 512 32.39 -38.93 1.35
C ASP A 512 33.53 -39.94 1.01
N ALA A 513 33.23 -41.05 0.33
CA ALA A 513 34.23 -41.99 -0.21
C ALA A 513 34.91 -41.49 -1.50
N ALA A 514 34.51 -40.32 -2.02
CA ALA A 514 35.11 -39.73 -3.22
C ALA A 514 36.62 -39.47 -3.02
N PRO A 515 37.48 -39.89 -3.95
CA PRO A 515 38.91 -39.62 -3.88
C PRO A 515 39.16 -38.11 -3.90
N VAL A 516 40.10 -37.66 -3.06
CA VAL A 516 40.56 -36.27 -3.09
C VAL A 516 41.29 -36.06 -4.44
N GLN A 517 40.66 -35.35 -5.36
CA GLN A 517 41.34 -34.92 -6.57
C GLN A 517 42.34 -33.83 -6.18
N ASP A 518 43.62 -34.18 -6.27
CA ASP A 518 44.72 -33.23 -6.01
C ASP A 518 44.75 -32.21 -7.15
N THR A 519 44.24 -31.00 -6.87
CA THR A 519 44.20 -29.88 -7.85
C THR A 519 45.55 -29.16 -8.00
N THR A 520 46.66 -29.75 -7.48
CA THR A 520 48.02 -29.25 -7.65
C THR A 520 48.74 -29.94 -8.79
N ARG A 521 48.30 -29.71 -10.03
CA ARG A 521 49.16 -29.88 -11.23
C ARG A 521 48.78 -28.90 -12.31
#